data_b50079521b2a6a7759a43a93f6d9bcbc
#
_entry.id   b50079521b2a6a7759a43a93f6d9bcbc
#
_cell.length_a   1.000
_cell.length_b   1.000
_cell.length_c   1.000
_cell.angle_alpha   90.00
_cell.angle_beta   90.00
_cell.angle_gamma   90.00
#
_symmetry.space_group_name_H-M   'P 1'
#
loop_
_entity.id
_entity.type
_entity.pdbx_description
1 polymer ?
#
loop_
_entity_poly.entity_id
_entity_poly.type
_entity_poly.pdbx_seq_one_letter_code
_entity_poly.pdbx_strand_id
1 'polypeptide(L)'
;SLGGQTAVNLAEPLESRGVTIIGTDCEAIEKAENRESFEKLLAALSIPQPKGQAVTNIEDGVKAAAAIGYPVLVRPSFVLGGRAMQIVAKEEQLRQYLKTAVEINEEKPVLVDHYIRGKEVEIDGICDGQDVFVPGIMELVERTGVHSGDSISVYPSYSISDHVKEVILDYTRRLGLGIGIRGLFNIQFIVDQEENVYIIEVNPRSSRTVPFLSKATGYSLADIATRVILGISLKEQGIDTCYPEEKSFWYVKAPAFSFAKLNGMDAYLSPEMKSTGEAIGYDRKFPRAMYKALIASGVKMQNYGTVMVTLADEDKEEALPLIRRFYEMGFNIEATVGTGEFLKAHGIRTRIRRKLSENSTEILEAIRSGYVSYVINTRAILSGVHYEDGLAIRRTAIENNVTMFTSLDTVKVLLDVLEEITIGVSPLYA
;
A
#
# COMPACT_ATOMS: atom_id res chain seq x y z
N SER A 1 -14.27 4.61 18.36
CA SER A 1 -14.04 4.95 16.95
C SER A 1 -12.77 5.77 16.68
N LEU A 2 -12.35 6.67 17.58
CA LEU A 2 -11.21 7.56 17.34
C LEU A 2 -9.85 6.99 17.76
N GLY A 3 -9.82 5.87 18.47
CA GLY A 3 -8.60 5.31 19.07
C GLY A 3 -7.93 4.15 18.29
N GLY A 4 -8.34 3.87 17.08
CA GLY A 4 -7.82 2.77 16.27
C GLY A 4 -8.23 1.38 16.79
N GLN A 5 -7.57 0.31 16.31
CA GLN A 5 -7.96 -1.09 16.59
C GLN A 5 -7.95 -1.45 18.09
N THR A 6 -6.97 -0.95 18.83
CA THR A 6 -6.88 -1.22 20.28
C THR A 6 -8.12 -0.73 21.04
N ALA A 7 -8.67 0.41 20.64
CA ALA A 7 -9.88 0.95 21.27
C ALA A 7 -11.14 0.17 20.83
N VAL A 8 -11.21 -0.25 19.57
CA VAL A 8 -12.32 -1.08 19.05
C VAL A 8 -12.39 -2.41 19.78
N ASN A 9 -11.27 -3.06 20.04
CA ASN A 9 -11.19 -4.32 20.76
C ASN A 9 -11.70 -4.24 22.22
N LEU A 10 -11.85 -3.04 22.77
CA LEU A 10 -12.42 -2.82 24.10
C LEU A 10 -13.96 -2.67 24.08
N ALA A 11 -14.58 -2.50 22.91
CA ALA A 11 -16.01 -2.20 22.81
C ALA A 11 -16.86 -3.31 23.42
N GLU A 12 -16.73 -4.56 22.97
CA GLU A 12 -17.49 -5.70 23.48
C GLU A 12 -17.23 -5.96 24.98
N PRO A 13 -15.97 -6.01 25.47
CA PRO A 13 -15.70 -6.15 26.90
C PRO A 13 -16.30 -5.04 27.78
N LEU A 14 -16.45 -3.84 27.27
CA LEU A 14 -17.07 -2.71 27.98
C LEU A 14 -18.60 -2.83 27.96
N GLU A 15 -19.19 -3.11 26.80
CA GLU A 15 -20.63 -3.28 26.64
C GLU A 15 -21.16 -4.42 27.50
N SER A 16 -20.47 -5.57 27.54
CA SER A 16 -20.80 -6.70 28.41
C SER A 16 -20.79 -6.37 29.90
N ARG A 17 -20.16 -5.27 30.30
CA ARG A 17 -20.13 -4.73 31.67
C ARG A 17 -21.09 -3.57 31.87
N GLY A 18 -22.00 -3.33 30.94
CA GLY A 18 -23.03 -2.31 31.03
C GLY A 18 -22.57 -0.90 30.65
N VAL A 19 -21.40 -0.74 30.01
CA VAL A 19 -20.96 0.56 29.48
C VAL A 19 -21.60 0.78 28.11
N THR A 20 -22.30 1.89 27.96
CA THR A 20 -22.87 2.26 26.66
C THR A 20 -21.78 2.65 25.67
N ILE A 21 -21.71 1.98 24.53
CA ILE A 21 -20.84 2.33 23.42
C ILE A 21 -21.54 3.41 22.57
N ILE A 22 -20.94 4.60 22.46
CA ILE A 22 -21.41 5.68 21.62
C ILE A 22 -20.73 5.65 20.24
N GLY A 23 -21.43 6.07 19.19
CA GLY A 23 -20.97 5.99 17.81
C GLY A 23 -21.34 4.64 17.18
N THR A 24 -20.41 4.05 16.41
CA THR A 24 -20.60 2.70 15.84
C THR A 24 -20.67 1.66 16.94
N ASP A 25 -21.78 0.94 17.05
CA ASP A 25 -22.04 -0.04 18.09
C ASP A 25 -21.33 -1.40 17.83
N CYS A 26 -21.40 -2.31 18.80
CA CYS A 26 -20.73 -3.61 18.71
C CYS A 26 -21.31 -4.49 17.59
N GLU A 27 -22.61 -4.41 17.30
CA GLU A 27 -23.22 -5.15 16.19
C GLU A 27 -22.68 -4.68 14.84
N ALA A 28 -22.57 -3.37 14.63
CA ALA A 28 -22.01 -2.80 13.41
C ALA A 28 -20.51 -3.10 13.27
N ILE A 29 -19.76 -3.08 14.39
CA ILE A 29 -18.35 -3.48 14.40
C ILE A 29 -18.21 -4.95 13.98
N GLU A 30 -19.00 -5.84 14.54
CA GLU A 30 -19.00 -7.27 14.20
C GLU A 30 -19.35 -7.51 12.73
N LYS A 31 -20.36 -6.79 12.17
CA LYS A 31 -20.70 -6.85 10.75
C LYS A 31 -19.54 -6.46 9.82
N ALA A 32 -18.71 -5.52 10.24
CA ALA A 32 -17.57 -5.05 9.45
C ALA A 32 -16.33 -5.95 9.60
N GLU A 33 -16.08 -6.49 10.81
CA GLU A 33 -14.84 -7.22 11.11
C GLU A 33 -14.99 -8.75 10.98
N ASN A 34 -16.21 -9.29 11.17
CA ASN A 34 -16.46 -10.70 10.97
C ASN A 34 -16.63 -11.02 9.49
N ARG A 35 -15.74 -11.86 8.96
CA ARG A 35 -15.70 -12.19 7.54
C ARG A 35 -17.03 -12.71 6.99
N GLU A 36 -17.65 -13.67 7.68
CA GLU A 36 -18.90 -14.30 7.20
C GLU A 36 -20.04 -13.29 7.14
N SER A 37 -20.17 -12.45 8.18
CA SER A 37 -21.14 -11.38 8.27
C SER A 37 -20.91 -10.32 7.17
N PHE A 38 -19.64 -9.96 6.95
CA PHE A 38 -19.24 -9.00 5.94
C PHE A 38 -19.48 -9.52 4.51
N GLU A 39 -19.13 -10.79 4.21
CA GLU A 39 -19.40 -11.42 2.92
C GLU A 39 -20.90 -11.47 2.60
N LYS A 40 -21.74 -11.81 3.60
CA LYS A 40 -23.20 -11.79 3.45
C LYS A 40 -23.73 -10.37 3.16
N LEU A 41 -23.18 -9.38 3.86
CA LEU A 41 -23.54 -7.98 3.62
C LEU A 41 -23.13 -7.51 2.23
N LEU A 42 -21.91 -7.79 1.78
CA LEU A 42 -21.45 -7.44 0.44
C LEU A 42 -22.31 -8.09 -0.66
N ALA A 43 -22.67 -9.35 -0.48
CA ALA A 43 -23.57 -10.05 -1.40
C ALA A 43 -24.96 -9.39 -1.45
N ALA A 44 -25.54 -9.05 -0.29
CA ALA A 44 -26.84 -8.36 -0.19
C ALA A 44 -26.79 -6.96 -0.82
N LEU A 45 -25.67 -6.27 -0.71
CA LEU A 45 -25.42 -4.97 -1.32
C LEU A 45 -24.93 -5.06 -2.77
N SER A 46 -24.73 -6.26 -3.34
CA SER A 46 -24.16 -6.46 -4.68
C SER A 46 -22.84 -5.69 -4.88
N ILE A 47 -21.95 -5.75 -3.89
CA ILE A 47 -20.61 -5.11 -3.91
C ILE A 47 -19.56 -6.20 -4.10
N PRO A 48 -18.69 -6.13 -5.12
CA PRO A 48 -17.66 -7.12 -5.38
C PRO A 48 -16.55 -7.12 -4.34
N GLN A 49 -16.04 -8.33 -4.04
CA GLN A 49 -14.82 -8.56 -3.27
C GLN A 49 -13.96 -9.60 -3.97
N PRO A 50 -12.64 -9.68 -3.70
CA PRO A 50 -11.80 -10.75 -4.19
C PRO A 50 -12.37 -12.12 -3.77
N LYS A 51 -12.40 -13.07 -4.70
CA LYS A 51 -12.83 -14.44 -4.38
C LYS A 51 -11.87 -15.04 -3.37
N GLY A 52 -12.38 -15.69 -2.33
CA GLY A 52 -11.54 -16.27 -1.30
C GLY A 52 -12.23 -17.37 -0.53
N GLN A 53 -11.45 -18.16 0.19
CA GLN A 53 -11.93 -19.25 1.04
C GLN A 53 -11.11 -19.34 2.33
N ALA A 54 -11.81 -19.56 3.45
CA ALA A 54 -11.17 -19.94 4.69
C ALA A 54 -10.86 -21.44 4.70
N VAL A 55 -9.64 -21.81 5.09
CA VAL A 55 -9.17 -23.19 5.12
C VAL A 55 -8.48 -23.50 6.44
N THR A 56 -8.61 -24.74 6.91
CA THR A 56 -8.05 -25.20 8.21
C THR A 56 -6.98 -26.27 8.05
N ASN A 57 -6.73 -26.71 6.81
CA ASN A 57 -5.70 -27.67 6.49
C ASN A 57 -5.07 -27.42 5.12
N ILE A 58 -3.94 -28.03 4.87
CA ILE A 58 -3.12 -27.81 3.67
C ILE A 58 -3.85 -28.24 2.40
N GLU A 59 -4.50 -29.40 2.41
CA GLU A 59 -5.11 -29.96 1.20
C GLU A 59 -6.33 -29.13 0.74
N ASP A 60 -7.13 -28.63 1.66
CA ASP A 60 -8.22 -27.71 1.34
C ASP A 60 -7.70 -26.36 0.87
N GLY A 61 -6.58 -25.88 1.41
CA GLY A 61 -5.90 -24.69 0.93
C GLY A 61 -5.42 -24.83 -0.52
N VAL A 62 -4.83 -25.95 -0.88
CA VAL A 62 -4.38 -26.24 -2.24
C VAL A 62 -5.56 -26.34 -3.21
N LYS A 63 -6.64 -27.02 -2.82
CA LYS A 63 -7.88 -27.09 -3.63
C LYS A 63 -8.51 -25.70 -3.83
N ALA A 64 -8.57 -24.92 -2.76
CA ALA A 64 -9.10 -23.54 -2.83
C ALA A 64 -8.27 -22.68 -3.80
N ALA A 65 -6.94 -22.70 -3.67
CA ALA A 65 -6.05 -21.94 -4.54
C ALA A 65 -6.13 -22.41 -6.01
N ALA A 66 -6.25 -23.71 -6.26
CA ALA A 66 -6.43 -24.25 -7.59
C ALA A 66 -7.78 -23.80 -8.23
N ALA A 67 -8.85 -23.71 -7.43
CA ALA A 67 -10.14 -23.26 -7.89
C ALA A 67 -10.21 -21.74 -8.11
N ILE A 68 -9.50 -20.97 -7.27
CA ILE A 68 -9.41 -19.49 -7.36
C ILE A 68 -8.50 -19.07 -8.51
N GLY A 69 -7.38 -19.80 -8.70
CA GLY A 69 -6.28 -19.44 -9.61
C GLY A 69 -5.14 -18.70 -8.92
N TYR A 70 -3.90 -19.07 -9.26
CA TYR A 70 -2.71 -18.35 -8.78
C TYR A 70 -2.47 -17.07 -9.59
N PRO A 71 -1.85 -16.02 -8.97
CA PRO A 71 -1.39 -15.96 -7.59
C PRO A 71 -2.52 -15.76 -6.58
N VAL A 72 -2.31 -16.24 -5.35
CA VAL A 72 -3.23 -16.05 -4.23
C VAL A 72 -2.56 -15.29 -3.09
N LEU A 73 -3.34 -14.51 -2.36
CA LEU A 73 -2.94 -13.89 -1.10
C LEU A 73 -3.34 -14.82 0.04
N VAL A 74 -2.38 -15.19 0.87
CA VAL A 74 -2.60 -16.09 2.01
C VAL A 74 -2.38 -15.32 3.30
N ARG A 75 -3.34 -15.40 4.23
CA ARG A 75 -3.28 -14.68 5.49
C ARG A 75 -3.95 -15.45 6.62
N PRO A 76 -3.41 -15.44 7.85
CA PRO A 76 -4.16 -15.90 9.01
C PRO A 76 -5.41 -15.04 9.23
N SER A 77 -6.50 -15.63 9.76
CA SER A 77 -7.78 -14.93 9.90
C SER A 77 -7.76 -13.76 10.89
N PHE A 78 -6.80 -13.75 11.80
CA PHE A 78 -6.70 -12.73 12.86
C PHE A 78 -5.29 -12.16 12.93
N VAL A 79 -4.97 -11.21 12.06
CA VAL A 79 -3.69 -10.51 12.07
C VAL A 79 -3.89 -9.01 12.06
N LEU A 80 -3.04 -8.31 12.83
CA LEU A 80 -2.95 -6.86 12.85
C LEU A 80 -1.81 -6.42 11.94
N GLY A 81 -2.08 -5.40 11.09
CA GLY A 81 -1.07 -4.77 10.25
C GLY A 81 -0.44 -5.70 9.21
N GLY A 82 -1.21 -6.66 8.67
CA GLY A 82 -0.78 -7.55 7.60
C GLY A 82 0.31 -8.57 7.98
N ARG A 83 0.56 -8.75 9.28
CA ARG A 83 1.58 -9.69 9.78
C ARG A 83 1.35 -11.10 9.25
N ALA A 84 2.41 -11.75 8.78
CA ALA A 84 2.38 -13.09 8.21
C ALA A 84 1.51 -13.22 6.93
N MET A 85 1.09 -12.13 6.27
CA MET A 85 0.47 -12.20 4.95
C MET A 85 1.52 -12.46 3.87
N GLN A 86 1.17 -13.31 2.88
CA GLN A 86 2.08 -13.62 1.78
C GLN A 86 1.32 -13.79 0.46
N ILE A 87 1.88 -13.23 -0.61
CA ILE A 87 1.46 -13.51 -1.97
C ILE A 87 2.17 -14.78 -2.41
N VAL A 88 1.40 -15.74 -2.90
CA VAL A 88 1.85 -17.08 -3.28
C VAL A 88 1.46 -17.35 -4.71
N ALA A 89 2.44 -17.71 -5.52
CA ALA A 89 2.25 -17.90 -6.96
C ALA A 89 2.23 -19.37 -7.41
N LYS A 90 2.60 -20.29 -6.52
CA LYS A 90 2.71 -21.72 -6.84
C LYS A 90 2.30 -22.59 -5.65
N GLU A 91 1.86 -23.81 -5.96
CA GLU A 91 1.42 -24.77 -4.96
C GLU A 91 2.49 -25.09 -3.91
N GLU A 92 3.76 -25.25 -4.31
CA GLU A 92 4.84 -25.58 -3.38
C GLU A 92 5.04 -24.49 -2.30
N GLN A 93 4.94 -23.23 -2.70
CA GLN A 93 5.02 -22.10 -1.77
C GLN A 93 3.81 -22.08 -0.84
N LEU A 94 2.61 -22.37 -1.36
CA LEU A 94 1.40 -22.46 -0.57
C LEU A 94 1.49 -23.56 0.50
N ARG A 95 1.93 -24.75 0.13
CA ARG A 95 2.12 -25.86 1.06
C ARG A 95 3.11 -25.51 2.17
N GLN A 96 4.22 -24.90 1.82
CA GLN A 96 5.21 -24.44 2.82
C GLN A 96 4.61 -23.40 3.77
N TYR A 97 3.93 -22.39 3.24
CA TYR A 97 3.28 -21.35 4.05
C TYR A 97 2.22 -21.94 4.99
N LEU A 98 1.28 -22.73 4.45
CA LEU A 98 0.18 -23.31 5.23
C LEU A 98 0.69 -24.23 6.34
N LYS A 99 1.77 -24.97 6.10
CA LYS A 99 2.41 -25.79 7.13
C LYS A 99 2.85 -24.94 8.33
N THR A 100 3.49 -23.81 8.08
CA THR A 100 3.97 -22.92 9.13
C THR A 100 2.80 -22.19 9.82
N ALA A 101 1.82 -21.71 9.07
CA ALA A 101 0.66 -20.99 9.59
C ALA A 101 -0.27 -21.90 10.43
N VAL A 102 -0.50 -23.15 9.99
CA VAL A 102 -1.32 -24.12 10.70
C VAL A 102 -0.65 -24.55 12.00
N GLU A 103 0.67 -24.73 12.01
CA GLU A 103 1.43 -25.02 13.23
C GLU A 103 1.32 -23.91 14.28
N ILE A 104 1.23 -22.63 13.82
CA ILE A 104 1.15 -21.46 14.71
C ILE A 104 -0.26 -21.29 15.32
N ASN A 105 -1.32 -21.72 14.62
CA ASN A 105 -2.68 -21.40 15.06
C ASN A 105 -3.74 -22.40 14.54
N GLU A 106 -3.75 -23.61 15.08
CA GLU A 106 -4.63 -24.73 14.69
C GLU A 106 -6.14 -24.41 14.81
N GLU A 107 -6.54 -23.55 15.73
CA GLU A 107 -7.94 -23.18 15.97
C GLU A 107 -8.46 -22.07 15.05
N LYS A 108 -7.57 -21.43 14.28
CA LYS A 108 -7.92 -20.28 13.45
C LYS A 108 -7.67 -20.56 11.98
N PRO A 109 -8.67 -20.41 11.11
CA PRO A 109 -8.51 -20.68 9.69
C PRO A 109 -7.53 -19.71 9.04
N VAL A 110 -6.89 -20.16 7.98
CA VAL A 110 -6.11 -19.34 7.06
C VAL A 110 -6.98 -18.97 5.88
N LEU A 111 -6.90 -17.72 5.44
CA LEU A 111 -7.62 -17.23 4.29
C LEU A 111 -6.75 -17.37 3.04
N VAL A 112 -7.34 -17.90 1.98
CA VAL A 112 -6.74 -17.99 0.64
C VAL A 112 -7.60 -17.15 -0.28
N ASP A 113 -7.13 -15.98 -0.65
CA ASP A 113 -7.88 -15.01 -1.46
C ASP A 113 -7.22 -14.84 -2.83
N HIS A 114 -8.01 -14.58 -3.87
CA HIS A 114 -7.49 -14.22 -5.19
C HIS A 114 -6.67 -12.94 -5.10
N TYR A 115 -5.42 -12.99 -5.54
CA TYR A 115 -4.60 -11.78 -5.62
C TYR A 115 -4.94 -11.01 -6.88
N ILE A 116 -5.59 -9.87 -6.73
CA ILE A 116 -5.90 -8.95 -7.83
C ILE A 116 -4.76 -7.96 -7.96
N ARG A 117 -4.09 -7.97 -9.12
CA ARG A 117 -3.09 -6.94 -9.45
C ARG A 117 -3.81 -5.69 -9.92
N GLY A 118 -3.71 -4.63 -9.16
CA GLY A 118 -4.39 -3.38 -9.45
C GLY A 118 -3.84 -2.22 -8.64
N LYS A 119 -4.55 -1.12 -8.68
CA LYS A 119 -4.30 0.06 -7.85
C LYS A 119 -5.10 -0.05 -6.57
N GLU A 120 -4.50 0.35 -5.48
CA GLU A 120 -5.24 0.52 -4.24
C GLU A 120 -5.73 1.95 -4.10
N VAL A 121 -6.98 2.07 -3.64
CA VAL A 121 -7.64 3.33 -3.36
C VAL A 121 -8.19 3.27 -1.95
N GLU A 122 -7.99 4.33 -1.19
CA GLU A 122 -8.38 4.41 0.20
C GLU A 122 -9.27 5.64 0.43
N ILE A 123 -10.31 5.47 1.21
CA ILE A 123 -11.14 6.58 1.70
C ILE A 123 -11.27 6.54 3.22
N ASP A 124 -11.35 7.73 3.82
CA ASP A 124 -11.89 7.91 5.16
C ASP A 124 -13.19 8.67 5.06
N GLY A 125 -14.28 8.01 5.44
CA GLY A 125 -15.62 8.58 5.41
C GLY A 125 -16.17 8.84 6.81
N ILE A 126 -17.23 9.61 6.86
CA ILE A 126 -18.05 9.82 8.06
C ILE A 126 -19.50 9.47 7.72
N CYS A 127 -20.13 8.64 8.52
CA CYS A 127 -21.53 8.30 8.38
C CYS A 127 -22.28 8.69 9.65
N ASP A 128 -23.46 9.34 9.50
CA ASP A 128 -24.33 9.72 10.63
C ASP A 128 -25.55 8.77 10.76
N GLY A 129 -25.59 7.70 9.94
CA GLY A 129 -26.67 6.73 9.87
C GLY A 129 -27.76 7.10 8.86
N GLN A 130 -27.70 8.25 8.22
CA GLN A 130 -28.59 8.72 7.15
C GLN A 130 -27.82 9.15 5.91
N ASP A 131 -26.77 9.92 6.12
CA ASP A 131 -25.89 10.43 5.08
C ASP A 131 -24.44 10.01 5.31
N VAL A 132 -23.66 10.02 4.22
CA VAL A 132 -22.23 9.70 4.22
C VAL A 132 -21.47 10.86 3.61
N PHE A 133 -20.38 11.26 4.25
CA PHE A 133 -19.45 12.28 3.80
C PHE A 133 -18.09 11.66 3.52
N VAL A 134 -17.59 11.83 2.30
CA VAL A 134 -16.25 11.41 1.85
C VAL A 134 -15.48 12.67 1.46
N PRO A 135 -14.56 13.16 2.28
CA PRO A 135 -13.85 14.42 2.04
C PRO A 135 -12.88 14.36 0.87
N GLY A 136 -12.43 13.17 0.51
CA GLY A 136 -11.50 12.94 -0.60
C GLY A 136 -11.21 11.47 -0.83
N ILE A 137 -10.84 11.14 -2.06
CA ILE A 137 -10.40 9.81 -2.48
C ILE A 137 -8.89 9.83 -2.63
N MET A 138 -8.19 8.94 -1.93
CA MET A 138 -6.74 8.79 -1.99
C MET A 138 -6.37 7.63 -2.89
N GLU A 139 -5.43 7.84 -3.79
CA GLU A 139 -4.83 6.79 -4.61
C GLU A 139 -3.45 6.44 -4.07
N LEU A 140 -3.14 5.14 -3.95
CA LEU A 140 -1.84 4.66 -3.53
C LEU A 140 -0.94 4.51 -4.77
N VAL A 141 0.32 4.90 -4.62
CA VAL A 141 1.31 4.82 -5.72
C VAL A 141 1.70 3.37 -5.98
N GLU A 142 1.99 2.62 -4.92
CA GLU A 142 2.33 1.22 -5.01
C GLU A 142 1.08 0.40 -5.35
N ARG A 143 1.25 -0.57 -6.24
CA ARG A 143 0.19 -1.54 -6.57
C ARG A 143 -0.12 -2.45 -5.39
N THR A 144 -1.22 -3.20 -5.50
CA THR A 144 -1.66 -4.21 -4.51
C THR A 144 -0.52 -5.08 -3.97
N GLY A 145 -0.57 -5.39 -2.68
CA GLY A 145 0.41 -6.23 -2.00
C GLY A 145 1.43 -5.48 -1.14
N VAL A 146 1.30 -4.16 -1.03
CA VAL A 146 2.00 -3.31 -0.06
C VAL A 146 0.99 -2.81 0.96
N HIS A 147 1.32 -2.83 2.25
CA HIS A 147 0.43 -2.29 3.28
C HIS A 147 0.15 -0.80 3.05
N SER A 148 -1.10 -0.34 3.15
CA SER A 148 -1.49 1.05 2.87
C SER A 148 -0.74 2.08 3.72
N GLY A 149 -0.37 1.72 4.96
CA GLY A 149 0.49 2.54 5.83
C GLY A 149 1.91 2.74 5.31
N ASP A 150 2.41 1.81 4.49
CA ASP A 150 3.76 1.82 3.89
C ASP A 150 3.75 2.35 2.46
N SER A 151 2.57 2.59 1.90
CA SER A 151 2.40 3.14 0.56
C SER A 151 2.38 4.66 0.57
N ILE A 152 2.83 5.24 -0.53
CA ILE A 152 2.66 6.66 -0.80
C ILE A 152 1.21 6.89 -1.21
N SER A 153 0.49 7.78 -0.51
CA SER A 153 -0.89 8.14 -0.83
C SER A 153 -0.98 9.53 -1.41
N VAL A 154 -1.79 9.70 -2.44
CA VAL A 154 -1.95 10.95 -3.19
C VAL A 154 -3.41 11.41 -3.14
N TYR A 155 -3.64 12.66 -2.82
CA TYR A 155 -4.93 13.33 -2.92
C TYR A 155 -4.77 14.66 -3.70
N PRO A 156 -5.68 14.96 -4.64
CA PRO A 156 -6.71 14.09 -5.22
C PRO A 156 -6.12 12.85 -5.90
N SER A 157 -6.94 11.85 -6.20
CA SER A 157 -6.51 10.69 -6.99
C SER A 157 -6.04 11.14 -8.38
N TYR A 158 -4.91 10.61 -8.87
CA TYR A 158 -4.23 11.12 -10.07
C TYR A 158 -4.47 10.30 -11.33
N SER A 159 -4.93 9.06 -11.20
CA SER A 159 -5.12 8.18 -12.35
C SER A 159 -6.44 7.38 -12.33
N ILE A 160 -7.28 7.62 -11.33
CA ILE A 160 -8.60 7.01 -11.21
C ILE A 160 -9.60 7.82 -12.05
N SER A 161 -10.35 7.13 -12.92
CA SER A 161 -11.36 7.77 -13.76
C SER A 161 -12.56 8.27 -12.92
N ASP A 162 -13.29 9.24 -13.46
CA ASP A 162 -14.49 9.76 -12.79
C ASP A 162 -15.56 8.66 -12.61
N HIS A 163 -15.68 7.74 -13.58
CA HIS A 163 -16.56 6.57 -13.45
C HIS A 163 -16.19 5.71 -12.24
N VAL A 164 -14.91 5.40 -12.06
CA VAL A 164 -14.44 4.62 -10.90
C VAL A 164 -14.69 5.38 -9.59
N LYS A 165 -14.48 6.72 -9.57
CA LYS A 165 -14.82 7.54 -8.40
C LYS A 165 -16.30 7.43 -8.03
N GLU A 166 -17.20 7.51 -9.01
CA GLU A 166 -18.65 7.35 -8.79
C GLU A 166 -18.98 5.98 -8.19
N VAL A 167 -18.37 4.89 -8.69
CA VAL A 167 -18.55 3.53 -8.16
C VAL A 167 -18.06 3.44 -6.71
N ILE A 168 -16.88 3.99 -6.42
CA ILE A 168 -16.30 4.04 -5.06
C ILE A 168 -17.23 4.79 -4.09
N LEU A 169 -17.76 5.93 -4.50
CA LEU A 169 -18.67 6.73 -3.68
C LEU A 169 -19.99 6.00 -3.42
N ASP A 170 -20.56 5.34 -4.44
CA ASP A 170 -21.76 4.53 -4.30
C ASP A 170 -21.54 3.36 -3.33
N TYR A 171 -20.43 2.61 -3.49
CA TYR A 171 -20.11 1.51 -2.59
C TYR A 171 -19.88 2.00 -1.16
N THR A 172 -19.18 3.12 -1.00
CA THR A 172 -18.94 3.74 0.30
C THR A 172 -20.23 4.10 1.02
N ARG A 173 -21.18 4.72 0.29
CA ARG A 173 -22.48 5.08 0.85
C ARG A 173 -23.28 3.85 1.28
N ARG A 174 -23.37 2.85 0.40
CA ARG A 174 -24.12 1.60 0.68
C ARG A 174 -23.53 0.85 1.86
N LEU A 175 -22.18 0.82 1.97
CA LEU A 175 -21.48 0.17 3.10
C LEU A 175 -21.68 0.92 4.41
N GLY A 176 -21.46 2.23 4.44
CA GLY A 176 -21.64 3.03 5.65
C GLY A 176 -23.02 2.86 6.27
N LEU A 177 -24.06 2.90 5.42
CA LEU A 177 -25.45 2.72 5.85
C LEU A 177 -25.77 1.25 6.16
N GLY A 178 -25.33 0.30 5.34
CA GLY A 178 -25.62 -1.14 5.49
C GLY A 178 -24.98 -1.76 6.71
N ILE A 179 -23.79 -1.32 7.09
CA ILE A 179 -23.11 -1.73 8.34
C ILE A 179 -23.80 -1.07 9.53
N GLY A 180 -24.27 0.15 9.42
CA GLY A 180 -24.82 0.95 10.51
C GLY A 180 -23.74 1.84 11.16
N ILE A 181 -22.79 2.33 10.38
CA ILE A 181 -21.70 3.18 10.88
C ILE A 181 -22.26 4.48 11.47
N ARG A 182 -21.69 4.90 12.60
CA ARG A 182 -21.87 6.22 13.19
C ARG A 182 -20.54 6.83 13.61
N GLY A 183 -20.03 7.74 12.80
CA GLY A 183 -18.72 8.35 12.95
C GLY A 183 -17.78 7.97 11.81
N LEU A 184 -16.47 7.94 12.09
CA LEU A 184 -15.42 7.63 11.13
C LEU A 184 -15.41 6.15 10.75
N PHE A 185 -15.14 5.91 9.47
CA PHE A 185 -14.82 4.59 8.93
C PHE A 185 -13.85 4.74 7.75
N ASN A 186 -13.07 3.70 7.53
CA ASN A 186 -12.08 3.62 6.47
C ASN A 186 -12.42 2.46 5.55
N ILE A 187 -12.30 2.64 4.25
CA ILE A 187 -12.47 1.58 3.25
C ILE A 187 -11.25 1.54 2.34
N GLN A 188 -10.80 0.32 2.05
CA GLN A 188 -9.77 0.04 1.06
C GLN A 188 -10.37 -0.70 -0.12
N PHE A 189 -10.05 -0.21 -1.33
CA PHE A 189 -10.50 -0.74 -2.59
C PHE A 189 -9.32 -1.19 -3.45
N ILE A 190 -9.57 -2.15 -4.33
CA ILE A 190 -8.71 -2.45 -5.47
C ILE A 190 -9.45 -2.06 -6.74
N VAL A 191 -8.73 -1.40 -7.65
CA VAL A 191 -9.18 -1.12 -9.01
C VAL A 191 -8.28 -1.89 -9.96
N ASP A 192 -8.84 -2.86 -10.69
CA ASP A 192 -8.10 -3.66 -11.66
C ASP A 192 -7.87 -2.90 -12.99
N GLN A 193 -7.24 -3.56 -13.97
CA GLN A 193 -6.93 -2.95 -15.26
C GLN A 193 -8.17 -2.68 -16.12
N GLU A 194 -9.26 -3.40 -15.88
CA GLU A 194 -10.56 -3.25 -16.52
C GLU A 194 -11.47 -2.25 -15.79
N GLU A 195 -10.94 -1.52 -14.81
CA GLU A 195 -11.66 -0.58 -13.95
C GLU A 195 -12.75 -1.21 -13.06
N ASN A 196 -12.69 -2.53 -12.82
CA ASN A 196 -13.55 -3.12 -11.81
C ASN A 196 -13.07 -2.76 -10.41
N VAL A 197 -14.03 -2.43 -9.54
CA VAL A 197 -13.76 -2.01 -8.15
C VAL A 197 -14.12 -3.13 -7.19
N TYR A 198 -13.17 -3.51 -6.35
CA TYR A 198 -13.34 -4.55 -5.33
C TYR A 198 -13.06 -3.98 -3.94
N ILE A 199 -13.82 -4.43 -2.95
CA ILE A 199 -13.57 -4.12 -1.53
C ILE A 199 -12.53 -5.06 -0.97
N ILE A 200 -11.50 -4.52 -0.31
CA ILE A 200 -10.53 -5.30 0.48
C ILE A 200 -11.05 -5.45 1.91
N GLU A 201 -11.31 -4.31 2.56
CA GLU A 201 -11.75 -4.26 3.94
C GLU A 201 -12.46 -2.96 4.27
N VAL A 202 -13.27 -3.00 5.33
CA VAL A 202 -13.87 -1.83 5.97
C VAL A 202 -13.45 -1.81 7.44
N ASN A 203 -12.91 -0.70 7.87
CA ASN A 203 -12.54 -0.47 9.26
C ASN A 203 -13.54 0.50 9.90
N PRO A 204 -14.41 0.09 10.86
CA PRO A 204 -15.43 0.95 11.47
C PRO A 204 -14.83 1.88 12.54
N ARG A 205 -13.74 2.54 12.20
CA ARG A 205 -12.93 3.38 13.07
C ARG A 205 -12.09 4.35 12.27
N SER A 206 -11.42 5.28 12.97
CA SER A 206 -10.44 6.15 12.34
C SER A 206 -9.24 5.36 11.80
N SER A 207 -8.69 5.86 10.72
CA SER A 207 -7.44 5.40 10.11
C SER A 207 -6.28 6.35 10.42
N ARG A 208 -5.07 5.97 10.01
CA ARG A 208 -3.89 6.84 10.09
C ARG A 208 -3.94 7.99 9.09
N THR A 209 -4.73 7.86 8.02
CA THR A 209 -4.86 8.88 6.96
C THR A 209 -5.84 10.01 7.32
N VAL A 210 -6.63 9.88 8.38
CA VAL A 210 -7.55 10.94 8.86
C VAL A 210 -6.84 12.30 9.11
N PRO A 211 -5.68 12.38 9.79
CA PRO A 211 -4.97 13.64 9.94
C PRO A 211 -4.45 14.22 8.62
N PHE A 212 -4.01 13.35 7.69
CA PHE A 212 -3.58 13.75 6.36
C PHE A 212 -4.74 14.37 5.57
N LEU A 213 -5.87 13.64 5.43
CA LEU A 213 -7.04 14.13 4.73
C LEU A 213 -7.61 15.39 5.36
N SER A 214 -7.64 15.49 6.69
CA SER A 214 -8.10 16.72 7.36
C SER A 214 -7.28 17.94 6.95
N LYS A 215 -5.96 17.82 6.85
CA LYS A 215 -5.08 18.89 6.38
C LYS A 215 -5.23 19.18 4.90
N ALA A 216 -5.34 18.13 4.08
CA ALA A 216 -5.43 18.24 2.63
C ALA A 216 -6.76 18.88 2.19
N THR A 217 -7.86 18.45 2.76
CA THR A 217 -9.20 18.91 2.38
C THR A 217 -9.66 20.18 3.13
N GLY A 218 -9.13 20.40 4.34
CA GLY A 218 -9.53 21.49 5.21
C GLY A 218 -10.72 21.15 6.12
N TYR A 219 -11.25 19.93 6.06
CA TYR A 219 -12.31 19.47 6.98
C TYR A 219 -11.68 18.84 8.23
N SER A 220 -12.09 19.29 9.41
CA SER A 220 -11.66 18.66 10.67
C SER A 220 -12.43 17.35 10.88
N LEU A 221 -11.96 16.24 10.29
CA LEU A 221 -12.70 14.98 10.27
C LEU A 221 -12.98 14.43 11.66
N ALA A 222 -12.03 14.56 12.58
CA ALA A 222 -12.20 14.12 13.96
C ALA A 222 -13.29 14.94 14.69
N ASP A 223 -13.36 16.25 14.47
CA ASP A 223 -14.39 17.12 15.06
C ASP A 223 -15.78 16.80 14.48
N ILE A 224 -15.87 16.68 13.14
CA ILE A 224 -17.13 16.32 12.46
C ILE A 224 -17.66 14.98 12.98
N ALA A 225 -16.79 13.96 13.01
CA ALA A 225 -17.17 12.64 13.48
C ALA A 225 -17.56 12.62 14.96
N THR A 226 -16.87 13.39 15.80
CA THR A 226 -17.24 13.52 17.22
C THR A 226 -18.63 14.10 17.38
N ARG A 227 -18.98 15.14 16.63
CA ARG A 227 -20.33 15.69 16.63
C ARG A 227 -21.38 14.70 16.16
N VAL A 228 -21.08 13.92 15.10
CA VAL A 228 -21.96 12.83 14.64
C VAL A 228 -22.18 11.80 15.77
N ILE A 229 -21.12 11.37 16.45
CA ILE A 229 -21.19 10.42 17.58
C ILE A 229 -22.06 10.98 18.72
N LEU A 230 -22.05 12.30 18.91
CA LEU A 230 -22.89 13.00 19.90
C LEU A 230 -24.32 13.29 19.39
N GLY A 231 -24.70 12.81 18.20
CA GLY A 231 -26.04 12.89 17.65
C GLY A 231 -26.33 14.11 16.77
N ILE A 232 -25.32 14.91 16.42
CA ILE A 232 -25.46 16.05 15.49
C ILE A 232 -25.22 15.52 14.07
N SER A 233 -26.23 15.55 13.21
CA SER A 233 -26.14 15.05 11.82
C SER A 233 -25.17 15.86 10.97
N LEU A 234 -24.72 15.27 9.84
CA LEU A 234 -23.88 15.97 8.86
C LEU A 234 -24.55 17.25 8.34
N LYS A 235 -25.86 17.21 8.08
CA LYS A 235 -26.64 18.36 7.63
C LYS A 235 -26.67 19.50 8.65
N GLU A 236 -26.86 19.18 9.93
CA GLU A 236 -26.81 20.18 11.01
C GLU A 236 -25.43 20.83 11.15
N GLN A 237 -24.38 20.16 10.66
CA GLN A 237 -23.02 20.69 10.61
C GLN A 237 -22.72 21.45 9.29
N GLY A 238 -23.72 21.64 8.42
CA GLY A 238 -23.56 22.33 7.13
C GLY A 238 -22.85 21.49 6.07
N ILE A 239 -22.89 20.16 6.20
CA ILE A 239 -22.32 19.22 5.21
C ILE A 239 -23.49 18.62 4.43
N ASP A 240 -23.76 19.20 3.26
CA ASP A 240 -24.91 18.85 2.40
C ASP A 240 -24.51 17.97 1.20
N THR A 241 -23.23 17.72 0.98
CA THR A 241 -22.70 16.91 -0.14
C THR A 241 -21.96 15.69 0.36
N CYS A 242 -22.14 14.57 -0.33
CA CYS A 242 -21.38 13.35 -0.06
C CYS A 242 -19.88 13.52 -0.41
N TYR A 243 -19.57 14.20 -1.52
CA TYR A 243 -18.22 14.40 -2.02
C TYR A 243 -18.04 15.86 -2.45
N PRO A 244 -17.20 16.64 -1.75
CA PRO A 244 -16.94 18.02 -2.10
C PRO A 244 -16.05 18.14 -3.33
N GLU A 245 -16.00 19.32 -3.93
CA GLU A 245 -15.09 19.62 -5.03
C GLU A 245 -13.62 19.41 -4.61
N GLU A 246 -12.88 18.71 -5.45
CA GLU A 246 -11.47 18.41 -5.22
C GLU A 246 -10.61 19.69 -5.24
N LYS A 247 -9.57 19.70 -4.43
CA LYS A 247 -8.64 20.85 -4.37
C LYS A 247 -7.78 20.91 -5.63
N SER A 248 -7.38 22.13 -5.99
CA SER A 248 -6.44 22.39 -7.11
C SER A 248 -4.97 22.12 -6.77
N PHE A 249 -4.69 21.70 -5.55
CA PHE A 249 -3.36 21.32 -5.07
C PHE A 249 -3.26 19.80 -4.93
N TRP A 250 -2.09 19.27 -5.21
CA TRP A 250 -1.71 17.91 -4.91
C TRP A 250 -1.18 17.81 -3.47
N TYR A 251 -1.66 16.83 -2.75
CA TYR A 251 -1.19 16.48 -1.42
C TYR A 251 -0.67 15.03 -1.47
N VAL A 252 0.51 14.82 -0.95
CA VAL A 252 1.18 13.53 -0.94
C VAL A 252 1.54 13.16 0.48
N LYS A 253 1.13 11.99 0.93
CA LYS A 253 1.59 11.34 2.15
C LYS A 253 2.68 10.36 1.78
N ALA A 254 3.88 10.51 2.33
CA ALA A 254 4.96 9.56 2.20
C ALA A 254 5.24 8.87 3.55
N PRO A 255 5.38 7.53 3.60
CA PRO A 255 5.71 6.81 4.82
C PRO A 255 7.15 7.12 5.26
N ALA A 256 7.36 7.21 6.56
CA ALA A 256 8.68 7.32 7.15
C ALA A 256 9.05 6.00 7.83
N PHE A 257 10.24 5.48 7.50
CA PHE A 257 10.74 4.21 8.00
C PHE A 257 11.90 4.41 8.96
N SER A 258 11.95 3.63 10.02
CA SER A 258 13.05 3.62 11.01
C SER A 258 13.93 2.36 10.87
N PHE A 259 14.11 1.85 9.65
CA PHE A 259 14.87 0.61 9.42
C PHE A 259 16.27 0.62 10.02
N ALA A 260 16.95 1.77 10.00
CA ALA A 260 18.29 1.91 10.61
C ALA A 260 18.30 1.68 12.13
N LYS A 261 17.13 1.80 12.79
CA LYS A 261 16.96 1.58 14.24
C LYS A 261 16.38 0.20 14.57
N LEU A 262 15.77 -0.46 13.59
CA LEU A 262 15.07 -1.74 13.74
C LEU A 262 15.93 -2.86 13.13
N ASN A 263 16.93 -3.29 13.89
CA ASN A 263 17.86 -4.34 13.46
C ASN A 263 17.11 -5.64 13.09
N GLY A 264 17.41 -6.18 11.90
CA GLY A 264 16.86 -7.45 11.42
C GLY A 264 15.55 -7.35 10.66
N MET A 265 14.92 -6.18 10.56
CA MET A 265 13.73 -5.99 9.73
C MET A 265 14.12 -5.90 8.25
N ASP A 266 13.42 -6.64 7.38
CA ASP A 266 13.59 -6.51 5.94
C ASP A 266 12.85 -5.27 5.42
N ALA A 267 13.53 -4.42 4.68
CA ALA A 267 12.96 -3.21 4.09
C ALA A 267 12.13 -3.46 2.82
N TYR A 268 11.96 -4.70 2.40
CA TYR A 268 11.06 -5.03 1.31
C TYR A 268 9.62 -4.65 1.67
N LEU A 269 8.96 -3.86 0.81
CA LEU A 269 7.56 -3.50 0.99
C LEU A 269 6.67 -4.74 0.76
N SER A 270 5.77 -4.98 1.70
CA SER A 270 4.94 -6.19 1.76
C SER A 270 3.58 -5.85 2.40
N PRO A 271 2.64 -6.80 2.47
CA PRO A 271 1.40 -6.58 3.23
C PRO A 271 1.60 -6.28 4.71
N GLU A 272 2.77 -6.61 5.30
CA GLU A 272 3.11 -6.29 6.69
C GLU A 272 3.58 -4.84 6.81
N MET A 273 2.95 -4.05 7.70
CA MET A 273 3.28 -2.66 7.95
C MET A 273 4.62 -2.51 8.68
N LYS A 274 5.50 -1.63 8.17
CA LYS A 274 6.84 -1.35 8.68
C LYS A 274 7.11 0.12 8.95
N SER A 275 6.27 1.01 8.46
CA SER A 275 6.40 2.44 8.68
C SER A 275 6.17 2.81 10.14
N THR A 276 6.94 3.80 10.60
CA THR A 276 6.88 4.32 11.98
C THR A 276 6.36 5.74 12.06
N GLY A 277 6.17 6.38 10.92
CA GLY A 277 5.66 7.73 10.80
C GLY A 277 5.25 8.04 9.36
N GLU A 278 4.85 9.27 9.13
CA GLU A 278 4.46 9.77 7.81
C GLU A 278 4.80 11.25 7.66
N ALA A 279 5.03 11.68 6.43
CA ALA A 279 5.28 13.06 6.07
C ALA A 279 4.29 13.52 5.00
N ILE A 280 4.03 14.82 4.95
CA ILE A 280 3.12 15.43 3.98
C ILE A 280 3.89 16.41 3.11
N GLY A 281 3.74 16.28 1.79
CA GLY A 281 4.14 17.29 0.81
C GLY A 281 2.93 17.81 0.06
N TYR A 282 2.93 19.09 -0.31
CA TYR A 282 1.88 19.65 -1.15
C TYR A 282 2.43 20.69 -2.11
N ASP A 283 1.86 20.73 -3.32
CA ASP A 283 2.20 21.70 -4.36
C ASP A 283 1.09 21.73 -5.43
N ARG A 284 1.12 22.74 -6.31
CA ARG A 284 0.27 22.79 -7.50
C ARG A 284 0.68 21.78 -8.56
N LYS A 285 1.95 21.36 -8.59
CA LYS A 285 2.47 20.33 -9.47
C LYS A 285 2.69 19.04 -8.70
N PHE A 286 2.15 17.94 -9.23
CA PHE A 286 2.27 16.62 -8.60
C PHE A 286 3.72 16.20 -8.30
N PRO A 287 4.69 16.28 -9.24
CA PRO A 287 6.07 15.89 -8.94
C PRO A 287 6.72 16.72 -7.83
N ARG A 288 6.34 18.00 -7.68
CA ARG A 288 6.84 18.86 -6.59
C ARG A 288 6.24 18.53 -5.25
N ALA A 289 4.95 18.20 -5.20
CA ALA A 289 4.31 17.69 -3.98
C ALA A 289 4.98 16.39 -3.53
N MET A 290 5.23 15.48 -4.48
CA MET A 290 5.95 14.22 -4.24
C MET A 290 7.38 14.46 -3.75
N TYR A 291 8.14 15.35 -4.39
CA TYR A 291 9.48 15.74 -3.94
C TYR A 291 9.48 16.16 -2.47
N LYS A 292 8.56 17.08 -2.10
CA LYS A 292 8.45 17.59 -0.73
C LYS A 292 8.13 16.48 0.27
N ALA A 293 7.22 15.58 -0.08
CA ALA A 293 6.84 14.45 0.78
C ALA A 293 8.02 13.48 0.98
N LEU A 294 8.71 13.10 -0.10
CA LEU A 294 9.84 12.18 -0.06
C LEU A 294 11.01 12.75 0.76
N ILE A 295 11.37 14.01 0.57
CA ILE A 295 12.42 14.65 1.36
C ILE A 295 12.00 14.75 2.84
N ALA A 296 10.77 15.11 3.13
CA ALA A 296 10.26 15.20 4.51
C ALA A 296 10.18 13.83 5.20
N SER A 297 10.00 12.73 4.46
CA SER A 297 10.03 11.37 4.98
C SER A 297 11.46 10.80 5.17
N GLY A 298 12.49 11.56 4.78
CA GLY A 298 13.90 11.18 4.93
C GLY A 298 14.53 10.50 3.71
N VAL A 299 13.84 10.46 2.58
CA VAL A 299 14.40 9.93 1.33
C VAL A 299 15.47 10.88 0.80
N LYS A 300 16.67 10.38 0.57
CA LYS A 300 17.75 11.13 -0.07
C LYS A 300 17.56 11.11 -1.58
N MET A 301 17.57 12.27 -2.19
CA MET A 301 17.41 12.42 -3.63
C MET A 301 18.65 13.07 -4.24
N GLN A 302 19.16 12.45 -5.29
CA GLN A 302 20.31 12.92 -6.07
C GLN A 302 19.96 12.78 -7.56
N ASN A 303 20.35 13.76 -8.36
CA ASN A 303 20.15 13.76 -9.82
C ASN A 303 21.38 13.27 -10.60
N TYR A 304 22.30 12.61 -9.94
CA TYR A 304 23.54 12.03 -10.49
C TYR A 304 23.99 10.82 -9.68
N GLY A 305 24.93 10.06 -10.21
CA GLY A 305 25.60 8.96 -9.53
C GLY A 305 25.38 7.62 -10.19
N THR A 306 25.27 6.57 -9.40
CA THR A 306 25.10 5.19 -9.88
C THR A 306 23.83 4.58 -9.34
N VAL A 307 23.09 3.91 -10.20
CA VAL A 307 21.94 3.09 -9.84
C VAL A 307 22.36 1.62 -9.87
N MET A 308 22.27 0.95 -8.72
CA MET A 308 22.46 -0.50 -8.60
C MET A 308 21.12 -1.20 -8.84
N VAL A 309 21.04 -2.05 -9.85
CA VAL A 309 19.79 -2.68 -10.31
C VAL A 309 19.87 -4.20 -10.16
N THR A 310 18.94 -4.75 -9.39
CA THR A 310 18.80 -6.18 -9.19
C THR A 310 17.34 -6.56 -9.34
N LEU A 311 16.98 -7.11 -10.49
CA LEU A 311 15.58 -7.36 -10.85
C LEU A 311 15.25 -8.85 -10.83
N ALA A 312 14.03 -9.17 -10.41
CA ALA A 312 13.41 -10.44 -10.72
C ALA A 312 13.19 -10.55 -12.23
N ASP A 313 13.23 -11.77 -12.79
CA ASP A 313 13.11 -11.97 -14.23
C ASP A 313 11.78 -11.45 -14.78
N GLU A 314 10.71 -11.62 -14.01
CA GLU A 314 9.36 -11.18 -14.33
C GLU A 314 9.19 -9.64 -14.39
N ASP A 315 10.08 -8.90 -13.72
CA ASP A 315 10.02 -7.42 -13.65
C ASP A 315 10.89 -6.73 -14.72
N LYS A 316 11.72 -7.47 -15.44
CA LYS A 316 12.74 -6.89 -16.36
C LYS A 316 12.13 -6.05 -17.46
N GLU A 317 11.08 -6.53 -18.10
CA GLU A 317 10.41 -5.81 -19.20
C GLU A 317 9.74 -4.52 -18.69
N GLU A 318 9.09 -4.56 -17.54
CA GLU A 318 8.46 -3.39 -16.92
C GLU A 318 9.52 -2.38 -16.43
N ALA A 319 10.64 -2.86 -15.91
CA ALA A 319 11.73 -2.01 -15.44
C ALA A 319 12.54 -1.35 -16.57
N LEU A 320 12.60 -1.96 -17.76
CA LEU A 320 13.45 -1.49 -18.87
C LEU A 320 13.25 -0.01 -19.21
N PRO A 321 12.02 0.50 -19.43
CA PRO A 321 11.81 1.92 -19.70
C PRO A 321 12.23 2.81 -18.53
N LEU A 322 12.10 2.37 -17.30
CA LEU A 322 12.48 3.12 -16.11
C LEU A 322 14.02 3.23 -15.99
N ILE A 323 14.73 2.12 -16.20
CA ILE A 323 16.19 2.13 -16.17
C ILE A 323 16.76 2.92 -17.34
N ARG A 324 16.10 2.93 -18.50
CA ARG A 324 16.46 3.79 -19.63
C ARG A 324 16.39 5.26 -19.27
N ARG A 325 15.35 5.70 -18.58
CA ARG A 325 15.22 7.09 -18.11
C ARG A 325 16.41 7.48 -17.20
N PHE A 326 16.78 6.63 -16.23
CA PHE A 326 17.99 6.88 -15.42
C PHE A 326 19.25 7.00 -16.29
N TYR A 327 19.42 6.10 -17.25
CA TYR A 327 20.57 6.11 -18.14
C TYR A 327 20.63 7.38 -19.00
N GLU A 328 19.49 7.83 -19.54
CA GLU A 328 19.35 9.04 -20.34
C GLU A 328 19.58 10.32 -19.52
N MET A 329 19.24 10.32 -18.23
CA MET A 329 19.59 11.38 -17.28
C MET A 329 21.08 11.40 -16.88
N GLY A 330 21.89 10.46 -17.38
CA GLY A 330 23.33 10.41 -17.15
C GLY A 330 23.77 9.59 -15.92
N PHE A 331 22.89 8.80 -15.33
CA PHE A 331 23.29 7.86 -14.27
C PHE A 331 24.11 6.71 -14.83
N ASN A 332 25.12 6.27 -14.06
CA ASN A 332 25.77 4.99 -14.32
C ASN A 332 24.86 3.85 -13.87
N ILE A 333 24.79 2.80 -14.65
CA ILE A 333 24.00 1.61 -14.33
C ILE A 333 24.93 0.46 -13.98
N GLU A 334 24.73 -0.12 -12.79
CA GLU A 334 25.37 -1.35 -12.35
C GLU A 334 24.29 -2.39 -12.05
N ALA A 335 24.51 -3.66 -12.39
CA ALA A 335 23.50 -4.69 -12.23
C ALA A 335 24.10 -6.08 -12.01
N THR A 336 23.30 -7.01 -11.46
CA THR A 336 23.63 -8.44 -11.45
C THR A 336 23.73 -9.00 -12.86
N VAL A 337 24.40 -10.15 -13.04
CA VAL A 337 24.68 -10.74 -14.34
C VAL A 337 23.44 -10.80 -15.24
N GLY A 338 22.38 -11.51 -14.81
CA GLY A 338 21.19 -11.69 -15.64
C GLY A 338 20.42 -10.37 -15.94
N THR A 339 20.42 -9.40 -15.00
CA THR A 339 19.84 -8.08 -15.24
C THR A 339 20.73 -7.26 -16.18
N GLY A 340 22.05 -7.30 -15.98
CA GLY A 340 23.01 -6.53 -16.79
C GLY A 340 23.10 -7.01 -18.24
N GLU A 341 23.02 -8.30 -18.47
CA GLU A 341 22.96 -8.87 -19.83
C GLU A 341 21.68 -8.43 -20.56
N PHE A 342 20.55 -8.51 -19.87
CA PHE A 342 19.26 -8.02 -20.38
C PHE A 342 19.33 -6.52 -20.76
N LEU A 343 19.83 -5.67 -19.88
CA LEU A 343 19.94 -4.24 -20.12
C LEU A 343 20.89 -3.92 -21.29
N LYS A 344 22.04 -4.62 -21.38
CA LYS A 344 22.98 -4.47 -22.50
C LYS A 344 22.36 -4.87 -23.83
N ALA A 345 21.60 -5.97 -23.86
CA ALA A 345 20.90 -6.42 -25.07
C ALA A 345 19.91 -5.35 -25.59
N HIS A 346 19.39 -4.48 -24.69
CA HIS A 346 18.52 -3.37 -25.02
C HIS A 346 19.23 -2.01 -25.15
N GLY A 347 20.57 -2.00 -25.31
CA GLY A 347 21.36 -0.80 -25.59
C GLY A 347 21.67 0.06 -24.38
N ILE A 348 21.46 -0.40 -23.16
CA ILE A 348 21.82 0.31 -21.92
C ILE A 348 23.22 -0.14 -21.47
N ARG A 349 24.20 0.75 -21.49
CA ARG A 349 25.54 0.46 -21.01
C ARG A 349 25.49 0.17 -19.51
N THR A 350 25.84 -1.04 -19.10
CA THR A 350 25.71 -1.52 -17.73
C THR A 350 27.01 -2.20 -17.28
N ARG A 351 27.47 -1.88 -16.07
CA ARG A 351 28.54 -2.61 -15.40
C ARG A 351 27.97 -3.80 -14.66
N ILE A 352 28.43 -4.99 -15.02
CA ILE A 352 27.95 -6.22 -14.37
C ILE A 352 28.72 -6.46 -13.06
N ARG A 353 27.98 -6.86 -12.02
CA ARG A 353 28.47 -7.30 -10.71
C ARG A 353 28.01 -8.73 -10.44
N ARG A 354 28.91 -9.51 -9.83
CA ARG A 354 28.60 -10.91 -9.45
C ARG A 354 27.66 -10.92 -8.23
N LYS A 355 26.77 -11.92 -8.18
CA LYS A 355 25.83 -12.14 -7.08
C LYS A 355 26.54 -12.65 -5.82
N LEU A 356 25.90 -12.44 -4.64
CA LEU A 356 26.38 -13.02 -3.38
C LEU A 356 26.36 -14.56 -3.43
N SER A 357 25.35 -15.16 -4.04
CA SER A 357 25.24 -16.60 -4.27
C SER A 357 26.39 -17.18 -5.15
N GLU A 358 27.14 -16.32 -5.84
CA GLU A 358 28.37 -16.66 -6.56
C GLU A 358 29.65 -16.45 -5.71
N ASN A 359 29.53 -16.40 -4.38
CA ASN A 359 30.58 -16.08 -3.42
C ASN A 359 31.31 -14.75 -3.69
N SER A 360 30.56 -13.73 -4.07
CA SER A 360 31.09 -12.38 -4.36
C SER A 360 30.49 -11.33 -3.45
N THR A 361 31.29 -10.39 -2.98
CA THR A 361 30.88 -9.24 -2.17
C THR A 361 30.79 -7.95 -2.98
N GLU A 362 31.00 -8.00 -4.29
CA GLU A 362 31.12 -6.83 -5.18
C GLU A 362 29.94 -5.85 -5.06
N ILE A 363 28.70 -6.37 -4.94
CA ILE A 363 27.49 -5.53 -4.80
C ILE A 363 27.50 -4.81 -3.46
N LEU A 364 27.80 -5.51 -2.38
CA LEU A 364 27.84 -4.93 -1.02
C LEU A 364 28.97 -3.91 -0.87
N GLU A 365 30.12 -4.19 -1.46
CA GLU A 365 31.26 -3.27 -1.49
C GLU A 365 30.94 -2.01 -2.30
N ALA A 366 30.27 -2.14 -3.44
CA ALA A 366 29.81 -1.01 -4.22
C ALA A 366 28.87 -0.10 -3.41
N ILE A 367 27.93 -0.67 -2.68
CA ILE A 367 27.00 0.09 -1.83
C ILE A 367 27.75 0.77 -0.67
N ARG A 368 28.67 0.06 0.00
CA ARG A 368 29.47 0.60 1.11
C ARG A 368 30.44 1.70 0.70
N SER A 369 30.90 1.71 -0.54
CA SER A 369 31.84 2.71 -1.05
C SER A 369 31.25 4.12 -1.22
N GLY A 370 29.93 4.26 -1.14
CA GLY A 370 29.24 5.56 -1.09
C GLY A 370 29.02 6.25 -2.45
N TYR A 371 29.37 5.62 -3.59
CA TYR A 371 29.09 6.19 -4.92
C TYR A 371 27.74 5.73 -5.51
N VAL A 372 27.09 4.73 -4.91
CA VAL A 372 25.76 4.28 -5.31
C VAL A 372 24.73 5.24 -4.72
N SER A 373 23.96 5.89 -5.59
CA SER A 373 22.90 6.83 -5.21
C SER A 373 21.59 6.12 -4.93
N TYR A 374 21.27 5.10 -5.73
CA TYR A 374 20.01 4.35 -5.63
C TYR A 374 20.25 2.85 -5.76
N VAL A 375 19.48 2.08 -5.00
CA VAL A 375 19.37 0.64 -5.17
C VAL A 375 17.94 0.31 -5.58
N ILE A 376 17.77 -0.36 -6.72
CA ILE A 376 16.49 -0.94 -7.15
C ILE A 376 16.61 -2.44 -7.00
N ASN A 377 15.83 -3.01 -6.07
CA ASN A 377 15.85 -4.43 -5.77
C ASN A 377 14.43 -4.99 -5.75
N THR A 378 14.00 -5.58 -6.86
CA THR A 378 12.71 -6.27 -6.90
C THR A 378 12.87 -7.73 -6.45
N ARG A 379 11.77 -8.30 -5.97
CA ARG A 379 11.74 -9.67 -5.45
C ARG A 379 10.88 -10.53 -6.38
N ALA A 380 11.44 -11.65 -6.84
CA ALA A 380 10.65 -12.65 -7.51
C ALA A 380 9.64 -13.27 -6.53
N ILE A 381 8.37 -12.91 -6.70
CA ILE A 381 7.27 -13.55 -5.97
C ILE A 381 7.22 -15.03 -6.32
N LEU A 382 7.63 -15.38 -7.57
CA LEU A 382 7.50 -16.69 -8.16
C LEU A 382 8.64 -17.67 -7.83
N SER A 383 9.82 -17.19 -7.42
CA SER A 383 10.98 -18.05 -7.22
C SER A 383 11.53 -17.91 -5.82
N GLY A 384 11.25 -18.72 -4.88
CA GLY A 384 11.84 -18.70 -3.52
C GLY A 384 13.38 -18.77 -3.44
N VAL A 385 14.07 -18.75 -4.56
CA VAL A 385 15.52 -18.78 -4.74
C VAL A 385 16.06 -17.35 -4.67
N HIS A 386 17.09 -17.08 -3.88
CA HIS A 386 17.76 -15.77 -3.70
C HIS A 386 17.13 -14.76 -2.73
N TYR A 387 16.29 -15.21 -1.80
CA TYR A 387 15.78 -14.35 -0.72
C TYR A 387 16.92 -13.72 0.10
N GLU A 388 17.95 -14.52 0.41
CA GLU A 388 19.10 -14.09 1.23
C GLU A 388 19.96 -13.03 0.54
N ASP A 389 20.21 -13.14 -0.75
CA ASP A 389 20.96 -12.15 -1.54
C ASP A 389 20.24 -10.80 -1.51
N GLY A 390 18.94 -10.79 -1.80
CA GLY A 390 18.11 -9.59 -1.78
C GLY A 390 18.07 -8.94 -0.41
N LEU A 391 17.90 -9.73 0.64
CA LEU A 391 17.91 -9.24 2.03
C LEU A 391 19.24 -8.58 2.39
N ALA A 392 20.37 -9.20 2.05
CA ALA A 392 21.70 -8.67 2.31
C ALA A 392 21.94 -7.33 1.57
N ILE A 393 21.49 -7.22 0.31
CA ILE A 393 21.59 -6.00 -0.49
C ILE A 393 20.76 -4.89 0.16
N ARG A 394 19.48 -5.14 0.48
CA ARG A 394 18.59 -4.16 1.10
C ARG A 394 19.11 -3.68 2.46
N ARG A 395 19.58 -4.63 3.28
CA ARG A 395 20.17 -4.32 4.57
C ARG A 395 21.42 -3.44 4.44
N THR A 396 22.34 -3.79 3.53
CA THR A 396 23.54 -2.99 3.29
C THR A 396 23.22 -1.59 2.78
N ALA A 397 22.19 -1.44 1.91
CA ALA A 397 21.75 -0.14 1.45
C ALA A 397 21.27 0.75 2.61
N ILE A 398 20.45 0.20 3.52
CA ILE A 398 19.93 0.92 4.69
C ILE A 398 21.07 1.30 5.65
N GLU A 399 21.96 0.35 5.98
CA GLU A 399 23.07 0.58 6.89
C GLU A 399 24.03 1.67 6.39
N ASN A 400 24.13 1.85 5.08
CA ASN A 400 24.95 2.88 4.44
C ASN A 400 24.14 4.10 3.98
N ASN A 401 22.85 4.19 4.38
CA ASN A 401 21.98 5.31 4.11
C ASN A 401 21.84 5.63 2.60
N VAL A 402 21.80 4.57 1.77
CA VAL A 402 21.54 4.61 0.33
C VAL A 402 20.04 4.42 0.10
N THR A 403 19.46 5.31 -0.68
CA THR A 403 18.02 5.22 -1.02
C THR A 403 17.74 3.96 -1.83
N MET A 404 16.74 3.21 -1.39
CA MET A 404 16.41 1.92 -1.96
C MET A 404 14.93 1.81 -2.28
N PHE A 405 14.62 1.18 -3.41
CA PHE A 405 13.26 0.91 -3.87
C PHE A 405 13.05 -0.57 -4.16
N THR A 406 11.92 -1.09 -3.71
CA THR A 406 11.49 -2.47 -3.96
C THR A 406 10.26 -2.55 -4.86
N SER A 407 9.65 -1.41 -5.20
CA SER A 407 8.52 -1.28 -6.12
C SER A 407 8.90 -0.43 -7.33
N LEU A 408 8.56 -0.91 -8.52
CA LEU A 408 8.75 -0.16 -9.77
C LEU A 408 7.82 1.04 -9.87
N ASP A 409 6.65 0.99 -9.21
CA ASP A 409 5.73 2.12 -9.16
C ASP A 409 6.36 3.32 -8.43
N THR A 410 7.03 3.06 -7.31
CA THR A 410 7.78 4.09 -6.57
C THR A 410 8.96 4.62 -7.39
N VAL A 411 9.66 3.75 -8.14
CA VAL A 411 10.75 4.15 -9.04
C VAL A 411 10.24 5.07 -10.14
N LYS A 412 9.08 4.78 -10.72
CA LYS A 412 8.46 5.61 -11.76
C LYS A 412 8.19 7.03 -11.25
N VAL A 413 7.59 7.14 -10.08
CA VAL A 413 7.28 8.43 -9.46
C VAL A 413 8.56 9.19 -9.09
N LEU A 414 9.60 8.50 -8.60
CA LEU A 414 10.90 9.10 -8.35
C LEU A 414 11.49 9.73 -9.64
N LEU A 415 11.41 9.03 -10.76
CA LEU A 415 11.90 9.54 -12.05
C LEU A 415 11.17 10.81 -12.47
N ASP A 416 9.84 10.85 -12.32
CA ASP A 416 9.03 12.04 -12.61
C ASP A 416 9.48 13.23 -11.74
N VAL A 417 9.83 12.97 -10.48
CA VAL A 417 10.38 13.98 -9.57
C VAL A 417 11.78 14.43 -10.02
N LEU A 418 12.68 13.51 -10.34
CA LEU A 418 14.05 13.82 -10.74
C LEU A 418 14.05 14.66 -12.04
N GLU A 419 13.18 14.38 -12.98
CA GLU A 419 13.02 15.15 -14.20
C GLU A 419 12.50 16.58 -13.93
N GLU A 420 11.51 16.74 -13.03
CA GLU A 420 10.97 18.07 -12.66
C GLU A 420 11.99 18.95 -11.93
N ILE A 421 12.86 18.35 -11.07
CA ILE A 421 13.87 19.11 -10.30
C ILE A 421 15.16 19.36 -11.09
N THR A 422 15.35 18.70 -12.23
CA THR A 422 16.50 18.94 -13.11
C THR A 422 16.34 20.31 -13.75
N ILE A 423 17.41 21.10 -13.80
CA ILE A 423 17.39 22.43 -14.41
C ILE A 423 17.12 22.29 -15.90
N GLY A 424 15.95 22.70 -16.33
CA GLY A 424 15.57 22.78 -17.74
C GLY A 424 15.88 24.16 -18.32
N VAL A 425 16.24 24.20 -19.62
CA VAL A 425 16.36 25.45 -20.36
C VAL A 425 15.05 25.71 -21.10
N SER A 426 14.42 26.85 -20.85
CA SER A 426 13.23 27.29 -21.57
C SER A 426 13.60 28.44 -22.53
N PRO A 427 12.98 28.54 -23.71
CA PRO A 427 13.12 29.72 -24.57
C PRO A 427 12.68 30.99 -23.84
N LEU A 428 13.36 32.08 -24.06
CA LEU A 428 13.09 33.37 -23.43
C LEU A 428 11.69 33.91 -23.81
N TYR A 429 11.16 33.44 -24.95
CA TYR A 429 9.87 33.82 -25.51
C TYR A 429 9.05 32.56 -25.78
N ALA A 430 8.42 32.01 -24.74
CA ALA A 430 7.41 30.94 -24.85
C ALA A 430 6.09 31.46 -24.31
#